data_18732fe8e8b1ebf9d16e8818d3055846
#
_entry.id   18732fe8e8b1ebf9d16e8818d3055846
#
_cell.length_a   1.000
_cell.length_b   1.000
_cell.length_c   1.000
_cell.angle_alpha   90.00
_cell.angle_beta   90.00
_cell.angle_gamma   90.00
#
_symmetry.space_group_name_H-M   'P 1'
#
loop_
_entity.id
_entity.type
_entity.pdbx_description
1 polymer ?
#
loop_
_entity_poly.entity_id
_entity_poly.type
_entity_poly.pdbx_seq_one_letter_code
_entity_poly.pdbx_strand_id
1 'polypeptide(L)'
;MNTAYPVLNFNLGEDIDMLRDSLFQFCQNEIAPRAAEIDQDNEFPNDLWRKMGDMGLLGMTVNEQYGGSGMGYLAHVVAMEEISRASASVGLSYGAHSNLCVNQLHKNGTEEQKQKYLPKLCSGEHIGALAMSEPNAGSDVVSMKLSAKKQGDNYIFNGNKMWITNGPDAHTFVIYAKTDTSAGSKGITAFIVERDYPGFSRHQKLDKLGMRGSNTCELVFQDCVVPAENILGGEGRGVAVLMSGLDYERTVLSGGPVGIMQACLDVVLPYIHERKQFG
;
A
#
# COMPACT_ATOMS: atom_id res chain seq x y z
N MET A 1 11.17 24.08 -3.87
CA MET A 1 10.27 24.38 -2.72
C MET A 1 10.32 25.86 -2.40
N ASN A 2 9.23 26.55 -2.56
CA ASN A 2 9.15 27.95 -2.13
C ASN A 2 8.44 27.99 -0.76
N THR A 3 9.11 27.46 0.27
CA THR A 3 8.61 27.57 1.64
C THR A 3 9.14 28.85 2.23
N ALA A 4 8.25 29.73 2.74
CA ALA A 4 8.62 30.97 3.41
C ALA A 4 9.45 30.72 4.70
N TYR A 5 9.56 29.49 5.12
CA TYR A 5 10.26 29.05 6.34
C TYR A 5 11.28 27.95 6.05
N PRO A 6 12.41 27.94 6.76
CA PRO A 6 13.41 26.89 6.61
C PRO A 6 12.83 25.52 6.94
N VAL A 7 13.11 24.53 6.11
CA VAL A 7 12.82 23.12 6.36
C VAL A 7 14.10 22.37 6.69
N LEU A 8 13.97 21.25 7.41
CA LEU A 8 15.10 20.39 7.72
C LEU A 8 15.58 19.72 6.43
N ASN A 9 16.83 19.99 6.03
CA ASN A 9 17.48 19.39 4.88
C ASN A 9 18.58 18.44 5.35
N PHE A 10 18.51 17.18 4.95
CA PHE A 10 19.50 16.15 5.29
C PHE A 10 20.58 15.97 4.21
N ASN A 11 20.60 16.81 3.17
CA ASN A 11 21.53 16.73 2.03
C ASN A 11 21.54 15.31 1.40
N LEU A 12 20.37 14.82 1.01
CA LEU A 12 20.19 13.46 0.47
C LEU A 12 20.69 13.31 -0.98
N GLY A 13 21.14 14.39 -1.62
CA GLY A 13 21.66 14.42 -2.98
C GLY A 13 20.72 15.07 -3.99
N GLU A 14 21.29 15.56 -5.09
CA GLU A 14 20.57 16.34 -6.11
C GLU A 14 19.41 15.57 -6.74
N ASP A 15 19.56 14.26 -7.00
CA ASP A 15 18.50 13.41 -7.57
C ASP A 15 17.28 13.33 -6.65
N ILE A 16 17.52 13.22 -5.34
CA ILE A 16 16.43 13.18 -4.34
C ILE A 16 15.78 14.53 -4.17
N ASP A 17 16.56 15.63 -4.25
CA ASP A 17 16.03 17.00 -4.20
C ASP A 17 15.15 17.28 -5.43
N MET A 18 15.59 16.90 -6.63
CA MET A 18 14.78 17.01 -7.87
C MET A 18 13.50 16.17 -7.81
N LEU A 19 13.60 14.95 -7.29
CA LEU A 19 12.43 14.10 -7.07
C LEU A 19 11.43 14.77 -6.12
N ARG A 20 11.91 15.27 -4.97
CA ARG A 20 11.08 15.97 -3.99
C ARG A 20 10.37 17.19 -4.59
N ASP A 21 11.08 18.00 -5.37
CA ASP A 21 10.49 19.17 -6.02
C ASP A 21 9.41 18.78 -7.04
N SER A 22 9.65 17.75 -7.84
CA SER A 22 8.66 17.21 -8.80
C SER A 22 7.43 16.66 -8.09
N LEU A 23 7.64 15.91 -7.02
CA LEU A 23 6.57 15.36 -6.18
C LEU A 23 5.75 16.45 -5.50
N PHE A 24 6.42 17.45 -4.94
CA PHE A 24 5.74 18.60 -4.33
C PHE A 24 4.82 19.30 -5.35
N GLN A 25 5.31 19.57 -6.56
CA GLN A 25 4.48 20.19 -7.61
C GLN A 25 3.29 19.31 -7.98
N PHE A 26 3.51 18.02 -8.20
CA PHE A 26 2.43 17.08 -8.48
C PHE A 26 1.39 17.07 -7.36
N CYS A 27 1.83 16.96 -6.11
CA CYS A 27 0.95 16.90 -4.95
C CYS A 27 0.13 18.19 -4.76
N GLN A 28 0.75 19.37 -4.99
CA GLN A 28 0.06 20.66 -4.91
C GLN A 28 -0.97 20.87 -6.03
N ASN A 29 -0.75 20.27 -7.20
CA ASN A 29 -1.66 20.42 -8.34
C ASN A 29 -2.78 19.38 -8.35
N GLU A 30 -2.48 18.13 -7.95
CA GLU A 30 -3.37 16.98 -8.17
C GLU A 30 -4.03 16.45 -6.89
N ILE A 31 -3.41 16.64 -5.72
CA ILE A 31 -3.87 16.03 -4.47
C ILE A 31 -4.37 17.08 -3.48
N ALA A 32 -3.54 18.06 -3.12
CA ALA A 32 -3.85 19.03 -2.08
C ALA A 32 -5.17 19.79 -2.31
N PRO A 33 -5.52 20.24 -3.54
CA PRO A 33 -6.78 20.95 -3.78
C PRO A 33 -8.03 20.08 -3.51
N ARG A 34 -7.87 18.76 -3.56
CA ARG A 34 -8.96 17.78 -3.39
C ARG A 34 -8.98 17.15 -1.99
N ALA A 35 -8.03 17.46 -1.12
CA ALA A 35 -7.85 16.77 0.16
C ALA A 35 -9.10 16.83 1.07
N ALA A 36 -9.79 17.98 1.11
CA ALA A 36 -11.01 18.16 1.89
C ALA A 36 -12.18 17.33 1.30
N GLU A 37 -12.35 17.33 -0.02
CA GLU A 37 -13.35 16.54 -0.73
C GLU A 37 -13.12 15.03 -0.52
N ILE A 38 -11.88 14.57 -0.66
CA ILE A 38 -11.46 13.18 -0.42
C ILE A 38 -11.86 12.70 0.98
N ASP A 39 -11.66 13.54 2.00
CA ASP A 39 -12.05 13.22 3.38
C ASP A 39 -13.56 13.24 3.56
N GLN A 40 -14.26 14.26 3.04
CA GLN A 40 -15.70 14.43 3.15
C GLN A 40 -16.45 13.29 2.48
N ASP A 41 -16.09 12.97 1.24
CA ASP A 41 -16.79 11.96 0.43
C ASP A 41 -16.40 10.52 0.82
N ASN A 42 -15.33 10.37 1.61
CA ASN A 42 -14.80 9.05 1.99
C ASN A 42 -14.45 8.20 0.76
N GLU A 43 -13.92 8.81 -0.31
CA GLU A 43 -13.62 8.13 -1.57
C GLU A 43 -12.18 8.44 -2.03
N PHE A 44 -11.49 7.40 -2.51
CA PHE A 44 -10.19 7.56 -3.16
C PHE A 44 -10.38 8.04 -4.61
N PRO A 45 -9.70 9.11 -5.05
CA PRO A 45 -9.82 9.58 -6.43
C PRO A 45 -9.04 8.66 -7.37
N ASN A 46 -9.75 7.77 -8.04
CA ASN A 46 -9.17 6.68 -8.85
C ASN A 46 -8.29 7.13 -10.02
N ASP A 47 -8.46 8.37 -10.51
CA ASP A 47 -7.59 8.96 -11.53
C ASP A 47 -6.14 9.12 -11.05
N LEU A 48 -5.92 9.23 -9.73
CA LEU A 48 -4.59 9.36 -9.16
C LEU A 48 -3.73 8.11 -9.40
N TRP A 49 -4.32 6.92 -9.49
CA TRP A 49 -3.54 5.70 -9.74
C TRP A 49 -2.76 5.80 -11.06
N ARG A 50 -3.42 6.21 -12.13
CA ARG A 50 -2.77 6.39 -13.43
C ARG A 50 -1.75 7.52 -13.40
N LYS A 51 -2.09 8.67 -12.83
CA LYS A 51 -1.18 9.81 -12.71
C LYS A 51 0.09 9.46 -11.93
N MET A 52 -0.04 8.74 -10.81
CA MET A 52 1.11 8.24 -10.05
C MET A 52 1.91 7.18 -10.83
N GLY A 53 1.24 6.33 -11.60
CA GLY A 53 1.88 5.35 -12.48
C GLY A 53 2.71 6.03 -13.56
N ASP A 54 2.16 7.03 -14.23
CA ASP A 54 2.85 7.81 -15.30
C ASP A 54 4.10 8.52 -14.77
N MET A 55 4.13 8.86 -13.47
CA MET A 55 5.31 9.39 -12.79
C MET A 55 6.28 8.31 -12.27
N GLY A 56 5.99 7.04 -12.47
CA GLY A 56 6.82 5.93 -11.98
C GLY A 56 6.77 5.69 -10.46
N LEU A 57 5.83 6.34 -9.74
CA LEU A 57 5.76 6.29 -8.27
C LEU A 57 5.31 4.95 -7.73
N LEU A 58 4.46 4.23 -8.47
CA LEU A 58 3.86 2.97 -8.01
C LEU A 58 4.84 1.79 -8.01
N GLY A 59 5.94 1.89 -8.77
CA GLY A 59 6.99 0.89 -8.89
C GLY A 59 8.38 1.38 -8.49
N MET A 60 8.53 2.26 -7.51
CA MET A 60 9.81 2.91 -7.16
C MET A 60 10.92 1.93 -6.75
N THR A 61 10.57 0.79 -6.18
CA THR A 61 11.52 -0.26 -5.79
C THR A 61 11.59 -1.42 -6.77
N VAL A 62 10.83 -1.36 -7.86
CA VAL A 62 10.74 -2.41 -8.89
C VAL A 62 11.70 -2.10 -10.02
N ASN A 63 12.35 -3.14 -10.56
CA ASN A 63 13.24 -2.99 -11.70
C ASN A 63 12.50 -2.54 -12.97
N GLU A 64 13.18 -1.77 -13.82
CA GLU A 64 12.64 -1.20 -15.06
C GLU A 64 12.05 -2.26 -16.00
N GLN A 65 12.64 -3.46 -16.06
CA GLN A 65 12.15 -4.57 -16.88
C GLN A 65 10.72 -5.01 -16.58
N TYR A 66 10.19 -4.65 -15.39
CA TYR A 66 8.80 -4.92 -15.00
C TYR A 66 7.95 -3.63 -14.94
N GLY A 67 8.45 -2.54 -15.50
CA GLY A 67 7.76 -1.24 -15.52
C GLY A 67 7.95 -0.40 -14.27
N GLY A 68 8.88 -0.75 -13.40
CA GLY A 68 9.26 0.07 -12.24
C GLY A 68 10.26 1.16 -12.60
N SER A 69 10.57 2.05 -11.66
CA SER A 69 11.56 3.12 -11.82
C SER A 69 12.92 2.82 -11.17
N GLY A 70 13.03 1.75 -10.37
CA GLY A 70 14.30 1.29 -9.79
C GLY A 70 15.01 2.26 -8.84
N MET A 71 14.32 3.30 -8.36
CA MET A 71 14.92 4.40 -7.56
C MET A 71 15.25 4.00 -6.11
N GLY A 72 14.68 2.89 -5.63
CA GLY A 72 14.97 2.35 -4.31
C GLY A 72 14.14 2.95 -3.17
N TYR A 73 14.48 2.54 -1.93
CA TYR A 73 13.64 2.83 -0.76
C TYR A 73 13.73 4.28 -0.27
N LEU A 74 14.88 4.95 -0.41
CA LEU A 74 15.00 6.36 -0.02
C LEU A 74 14.06 7.25 -0.83
N ALA A 75 14.05 7.07 -2.14
CA ALA A 75 13.12 7.76 -3.03
C ALA A 75 11.66 7.44 -2.67
N HIS A 76 11.36 6.19 -2.30
CA HIS A 76 10.04 5.76 -1.87
C HIS A 76 9.60 6.43 -0.55
N VAL A 77 10.51 6.59 0.43
CA VAL A 77 10.22 7.35 1.68
C VAL A 77 9.89 8.81 1.35
N VAL A 78 10.66 9.44 0.47
CA VAL A 78 10.42 10.83 0.04
C VAL A 78 9.08 10.98 -0.67
N ALA A 79 8.73 10.02 -1.54
CA ALA A 79 7.42 10.01 -2.19
C ALA A 79 6.28 9.84 -1.17
N MET A 80 6.44 8.94 -0.20
CA MET A 80 5.48 8.74 0.88
C MET A 80 5.29 10.01 1.72
N GLU A 81 6.37 10.73 2.01
CA GLU A 81 6.36 11.99 2.75
C GLU A 81 5.56 13.07 2.01
N GLU A 82 5.91 13.37 0.75
CA GLU A 82 5.27 14.45 -0.01
C GLU A 82 3.80 14.16 -0.35
N ILE A 83 3.45 12.91 -0.70
CA ILE A 83 2.06 12.52 -0.95
C ILE A 83 1.23 12.64 0.34
N SER A 84 1.77 12.19 1.47
CA SER A 84 1.07 12.27 2.76
C SER A 84 0.95 13.70 3.30
N ARG A 85 1.92 14.58 2.96
CA ARG A 85 1.86 16.02 3.23
C ARG A 85 0.66 16.68 2.55
N ALA A 86 0.31 16.23 1.35
CA ALA A 86 -0.84 16.74 0.61
C ALA A 86 -2.16 16.09 1.07
N SER A 87 -2.16 14.77 1.30
CA SER A 87 -3.30 14.01 1.84
C SER A 87 -2.83 12.72 2.50
N ALA A 88 -3.05 12.62 3.81
CA ALA A 88 -2.75 11.42 4.58
C ALA A 88 -3.47 10.17 4.06
N SER A 89 -4.72 10.30 3.59
CA SER A 89 -5.51 9.21 3.02
C SER A 89 -4.89 8.67 1.72
N VAL A 90 -4.47 9.58 0.83
CA VAL A 90 -3.82 9.20 -0.44
C VAL A 90 -2.47 8.54 -0.16
N GLY A 91 -1.68 9.09 0.76
CA GLY A 91 -0.41 8.51 1.18
C GLY A 91 -0.55 7.10 1.73
N LEU A 92 -1.54 6.83 2.58
CA LEU A 92 -1.80 5.50 3.12
C LEU A 92 -2.14 4.48 2.00
N SER A 93 -3.03 4.84 1.08
CA SER A 93 -3.39 3.99 -0.06
C SER A 93 -2.21 3.76 -1.01
N TYR A 94 -1.41 4.80 -1.27
CA TYR A 94 -0.18 4.72 -2.05
C TYR A 94 0.81 3.71 -1.43
N GLY A 95 1.11 3.83 -0.13
CA GLY A 95 2.03 2.93 0.56
C GLY A 95 1.53 1.48 0.60
N ALA A 96 0.24 1.26 0.81
CA ALA A 96 -0.35 -0.09 0.78
C ALA A 96 -0.22 -0.74 -0.60
N HIS A 97 -0.39 0.02 -1.67
CA HIS A 97 -0.19 -0.46 -3.03
C HIS A 97 1.30 -0.72 -3.33
N SER A 98 2.12 0.32 -3.28
CA SER A 98 3.50 0.33 -3.80
C SER A 98 4.47 -0.48 -2.94
N ASN A 99 4.28 -0.48 -1.62
CA ASN A 99 5.16 -1.20 -0.70
C ASN A 99 4.62 -2.55 -0.25
N LEU A 100 3.37 -2.61 0.24
CA LEU A 100 2.83 -3.87 0.77
C LEU A 100 2.52 -4.89 -0.33
N CYS A 101 1.94 -4.49 -1.47
CA CYS A 101 1.61 -5.41 -2.55
C CYS A 101 2.75 -5.52 -3.58
N VAL A 102 3.11 -4.41 -4.22
CA VAL A 102 4.06 -4.38 -5.34
C VAL A 102 5.45 -4.86 -4.92
N ASN A 103 5.99 -4.32 -3.83
CA ASN A 103 7.32 -4.70 -3.35
C ASN A 103 7.37 -6.16 -2.86
N GLN A 104 6.31 -6.66 -2.21
CA GLN A 104 6.23 -8.07 -1.79
C GLN A 104 6.26 -9.01 -3.00
N LEU A 105 5.50 -8.69 -4.04
CA LEU A 105 5.45 -9.45 -5.27
C LEU A 105 6.79 -9.39 -6.01
N HIS A 106 7.40 -8.20 -6.08
CA HIS A 106 8.72 -8.04 -6.69
C HIS A 106 9.81 -8.86 -5.98
N LYS A 107 9.82 -8.89 -4.64
CA LYS A 107 10.84 -9.59 -3.87
C LYS A 107 10.66 -11.10 -3.85
N ASN A 108 9.44 -11.61 -3.85
CA ASN A 108 9.14 -13.00 -3.55
C ASN A 108 8.48 -13.75 -4.73
N GLY A 109 8.06 -13.06 -5.79
CA GLY A 109 7.44 -13.67 -6.96
C GLY A 109 8.41 -14.44 -7.83
N THR A 110 7.92 -15.46 -8.54
CA THR A 110 8.63 -16.09 -9.65
C THR A 110 8.75 -15.11 -10.82
N GLU A 111 9.57 -15.44 -11.81
CA GLU A 111 9.70 -14.59 -12.99
C GLU A 111 8.36 -14.42 -13.73
N GLU A 112 7.60 -15.52 -13.86
CA GLU A 112 6.28 -15.53 -14.50
C GLU A 112 5.28 -14.64 -13.73
N GLN A 113 5.28 -14.74 -12.39
CA GLN A 113 4.43 -13.90 -11.55
C GLN A 113 4.79 -12.42 -11.69
N LYS A 114 6.08 -12.07 -11.68
CA LYS A 114 6.53 -10.69 -11.86
C LYS A 114 6.11 -10.12 -13.21
N GLN A 115 6.34 -10.87 -14.29
CA GLN A 115 5.96 -10.48 -15.65
C GLN A 115 4.44 -10.32 -15.82
N LYS A 116 3.65 -11.17 -15.14
CA LYS A 116 2.20 -11.12 -15.21
C LYS A 116 1.60 -9.91 -14.47
N TYR A 117 2.08 -9.60 -13.27
CA TYR A 117 1.40 -8.67 -12.38
C TYR A 117 2.05 -7.29 -12.29
N LEU A 118 3.40 -7.21 -12.25
CA LEU A 118 4.08 -5.95 -11.95
C LEU A 118 3.83 -4.84 -12.97
N PRO A 119 3.85 -5.08 -14.29
CA PRO A 119 3.66 -4.00 -15.27
C PRO A 119 2.34 -3.24 -15.08
N LYS A 120 1.25 -3.96 -14.82
CA LYS A 120 -0.06 -3.34 -14.61
C LYS A 120 -0.18 -2.65 -13.25
N LEU A 121 0.49 -3.17 -12.24
CA LEU A 121 0.56 -2.53 -10.92
C LEU A 121 1.41 -1.27 -10.97
N CYS A 122 2.58 -1.30 -11.59
CA CYS A 122 3.47 -0.14 -11.73
C CYS A 122 2.85 1.00 -12.55
N SER A 123 2.07 0.67 -13.58
CA SER A 123 1.35 1.67 -14.40
C SER A 123 0.08 2.23 -13.75
N GLY A 124 -0.38 1.68 -12.63
CA GLY A 124 -1.66 2.02 -12.01
C GLY A 124 -2.88 1.51 -12.77
N GLU A 125 -2.70 0.60 -13.73
CA GLU A 125 -3.80 -0.11 -14.39
C GLU A 125 -4.51 -1.05 -13.43
N HIS A 126 -3.72 -1.74 -12.63
CA HIS A 126 -4.21 -2.54 -11.53
C HIS A 126 -3.81 -1.92 -10.20
N ILE A 127 -4.71 -2.01 -9.24
CA ILE A 127 -4.49 -1.61 -7.86
C ILE A 127 -4.13 -2.85 -7.05
N GLY A 128 -3.15 -2.70 -6.14
CA GLY A 128 -2.70 -3.76 -5.26
C GLY A 128 -3.13 -3.57 -3.82
N ALA A 129 -3.40 -4.68 -3.13
CA ALA A 129 -3.66 -4.74 -1.70
C ALA A 129 -2.91 -5.90 -1.04
N LEU A 130 -2.69 -5.79 0.28
CA LEU A 130 -2.17 -6.89 1.10
C LEU A 130 -3.16 -7.22 2.20
N ALA A 131 -3.42 -8.52 2.45
CA ALA A 131 -4.36 -8.96 3.45
C ALA A 131 -3.75 -10.01 4.39
N MET A 132 -3.34 -9.55 5.57
CA MET A 132 -2.87 -10.42 6.66
C MET A 132 -3.83 -10.44 7.84
N SER A 133 -4.40 -9.31 8.22
CA SER A 133 -5.22 -9.14 9.42
C SER A 133 -6.60 -9.79 9.29
N GLU A 134 -7.10 -10.29 10.42
CA GLU A 134 -8.45 -10.84 10.57
C GLU A 134 -9.14 -10.15 11.76
N PRO A 135 -10.47 -10.26 11.93
CA PRO A 135 -11.17 -9.64 13.06
C PRO A 135 -10.57 -9.97 14.43
N ASN A 136 -10.01 -11.18 14.58
CA ASN A 136 -9.42 -11.67 15.84
C ASN A 136 -7.90 -11.93 15.75
N ALA A 137 -7.23 -11.49 14.71
CA ALA A 137 -5.79 -11.65 14.48
C ALA A 137 -5.19 -10.40 13.83
N GLY A 138 -4.82 -9.43 14.66
CA GLY A 138 -4.15 -8.18 14.25
C GLY A 138 -2.65 -8.23 14.56
N SER A 139 -2.24 -7.81 15.76
CA SER A 139 -0.84 -7.86 16.19
C SER A 139 -0.27 -9.28 16.19
N ASP A 140 -1.08 -10.25 16.60
CA ASP A 140 -0.76 -11.68 16.50
C ASP A 140 -1.31 -12.27 15.19
N VAL A 141 -0.73 -11.87 14.07
CA VAL A 141 -1.16 -12.35 12.74
C VAL A 141 -0.92 -13.85 12.52
N VAL A 142 -0.03 -14.47 13.28
CA VAL A 142 0.22 -15.93 13.21
C VAL A 142 -0.98 -16.73 13.70
N SER A 143 -1.83 -16.14 14.54
CA SER A 143 -3.10 -16.73 14.99
C SER A 143 -4.24 -16.63 13.98
N MET A 144 -3.97 -16.18 12.72
CA MET A 144 -4.96 -16.13 11.64
C MET A 144 -5.66 -17.50 11.44
N LYS A 145 -6.90 -17.46 10.97
CA LYS A 145 -7.76 -18.64 10.76
C LYS A 145 -8.18 -18.88 9.32
N LEU A 146 -7.99 -17.90 8.41
CA LEU A 146 -8.26 -18.11 6.99
C LEU A 146 -7.53 -19.38 6.53
N SER A 147 -8.28 -20.38 6.09
CA SER A 147 -7.75 -21.67 5.66
C SER A 147 -7.57 -21.71 4.15
N ALA A 148 -6.51 -22.39 3.69
CA ALA A 148 -6.27 -22.69 2.28
C ALA A 148 -5.96 -24.20 2.17
N LYS A 149 -6.98 -25.02 1.87
CA LYS A 149 -6.84 -26.47 1.77
C LYS A 149 -6.49 -26.88 0.36
N LYS A 150 -5.40 -27.63 0.20
CA LYS A 150 -4.96 -28.15 -1.10
C LYS A 150 -5.96 -29.16 -1.68
N GLN A 151 -6.33 -28.94 -2.94
CA GLN A 151 -7.20 -29.83 -3.73
C GLN A 151 -6.67 -29.91 -5.17
N GLY A 152 -5.92 -30.95 -5.49
CA GLY A 152 -5.23 -31.09 -6.77
C GLY A 152 -4.24 -29.94 -6.98
N ASP A 153 -4.37 -29.25 -8.10
CA ASP A 153 -3.53 -28.11 -8.48
C ASP A 153 -4.08 -26.75 -7.96
N ASN A 154 -5.00 -26.79 -7.00
CA ASN A 154 -5.62 -25.61 -6.43
C ASN A 154 -5.61 -25.64 -4.90
N TYR A 155 -5.86 -24.47 -4.31
CA TYR A 155 -6.17 -24.30 -2.90
C TYR A 155 -7.58 -23.72 -2.75
N ILE A 156 -8.36 -24.29 -1.84
CA ILE A 156 -9.72 -23.85 -1.51
C ILE A 156 -9.66 -22.99 -0.26
N PHE A 157 -9.98 -21.71 -0.40
CA PHE A 157 -9.94 -20.73 0.67
C PHE A 157 -11.30 -20.60 1.34
N ASN A 158 -11.29 -20.62 2.69
CA ASN A 158 -12.48 -20.36 3.51
C ASN A 158 -12.11 -19.51 4.73
N GLY A 159 -12.84 -18.40 4.92
CA GLY A 159 -12.63 -17.45 6.00
C GLY A 159 -12.70 -16.00 5.53
N ASN A 160 -12.16 -15.09 6.34
CA ASN A 160 -12.20 -13.66 6.02
C ASN A 160 -10.91 -12.95 6.43
N LYS A 161 -10.70 -11.77 5.84
CA LYS A 161 -9.68 -10.79 6.21
C LYS A 161 -10.35 -9.45 6.51
N MET A 162 -9.79 -8.66 7.42
CA MET A 162 -10.39 -7.43 7.89
C MET A 162 -9.41 -6.27 7.86
N TRP A 163 -9.92 -5.06 7.68
CA TRP A 163 -9.14 -3.81 7.62
C TRP A 163 -8.22 -3.70 6.41
N ILE A 164 -8.66 -4.19 5.25
CA ILE A 164 -7.79 -4.27 4.07
C ILE A 164 -7.85 -2.96 3.28
N THR A 165 -6.77 -2.19 3.38
CA THR A 165 -6.55 -0.97 2.60
C THR A 165 -6.51 -1.28 1.11
N ASN A 166 -7.14 -0.44 0.30
CA ASN A 166 -7.39 -0.61 -1.13
C ASN A 166 -8.29 -1.82 -1.47
N GLY A 167 -8.75 -2.60 -0.48
CA GLY A 167 -9.53 -3.81 -0.73
C GLY A 167 -10.74 -3.61 -1.65
N PRO A 168 -11.53 -2.53 -1.53
CA PRO A 168 -12.67 -2.29 -2.44
C PRO A 168 -12.27 -2.17 -3.91
N ASP A 169 -11.10 -1.59 -4.18
CA ASP A 169 -10.67 -1.18 -5.52
C ASP A 169 -9.64 -2.12 -6.15
N ALA A 170 -8.94 -2.90 -5.31
CA ALA A 170 -7.82 -3.72 -5.73
C ALA A 170 -8.20 -4.80 -6.75
N HIS A 171 -7.25 -5.04 -7.66
CA HIS A 171 -7.31 -6.08 -8.70
C HIS A 171 -6.44 -7.28 -8.32
N THR A 172 -5.34 -7.03 -7.61
CA THR A 172 -4.36 -8.03 -7.20
C THR A 172 -4.14 -7.93 -5.69
N PHE A 173 -4.21 -9.08 -5.01
CA PHE A 173 -4.08 -9.17 -3.56
C PHE A 173 -2.96 -10.11 -3.18
N VAL A 174 -2.11 -9.71 -2.23
CA VAL A 174 -1.21 -10.62 -1.51
C VAL A 174 -1.94 -11.08 -0.24
N ILE A 175 -2.34 -12.35 -0.20
CA ILE A 175 -3.15 -12.94 0.89
C ILE A 175 -2.32 -13.95 1.66
N TYR A 176 -2.38 -13.90 2.99
CA TYR A 176 -1.77 -14.89 3.87
C TYR A 176 -2.85 -15.81 4.44
N ALA A 177 -2.68 -17.14 4.28
CA ALA A 177 -3.63 -18.14 4.73
C ALA A 177 -2.94 -19.36 5.33
N LYS A 178 -3.63 -20.12 6.17
CA LYS A 178 -3.14 -21.38 6.74
C LYS A 178 -3.34 -22.54 5.77
N THR A 179 -2.23 -23.08 5.28
CA THR A 179 -2.18 -24.33 4.52
C THR A 179 -2.02 -25.55 5.44
N ASP A 180 -1.42 -25.36 6.63
CA ASP A 180 -1.32 -26.38 7.69
C ASP A 180 -1.60 -25.73 9.05
N THR A 181 -2.71 -26.11 9.67
CA THR A 181 -3.12 -25.58 10.98
C THR A 181 -2.30 -26.15 12.15
N SER A 182 -1.56 -27.24 11.95
CA SER A 182 -0.75 -27.91 12.98
C SER A 182 0.68 -27.36 13.04
N ALA A 183 1.18 -26.69 11.97
CA ALA A 183 2.57 -26.27 11.83
C ALA A 183 2.87 -24.85 12.36
N GLY A 184 1.92 -24.21 13.07
CA GLY A 184 2.12 -22.87 13.64
C GLY A 184 2.46 -21.82 12.55
N SER A 185 3.56 -21.11 12.71
CA SER A 185 4.02 -20.09 11.73
C SER A 185 4.47 -20.70 10.40
N LYS A 186 4.98 -21.93 10.40
CA LYS A 186 5.36 -22.67 9.18
C LYS A 186 4.16 -23.19 8.39
N GLY A 187 2.97 -23.15 8.97
CA GLY A 187 1.72 -23.52 8.30
C GLY A 187 1.06 -22.36 7.54
N ILE A 188 1.70 -21.19 7.48
CA ILE A 188 1.18 -20.02 6.76
C ILE A 188 1.87 -19.90 5.40
N THR A 189 1.07 -19.70 4.35
CA THR A 189 1.52 -19.51 2.98
C THR A 189 0.98 -18.18 2.44
N ALA A 190 1.79 -17.48 1.66
CA ALA A 190 1.36 -16.29 0.93
C ALA A 190 0.89 -16.66 -0.48
N PHE A 191 -0.15 -16.01 -0.97
CA PHE A 191 -0.75 -16.25 -2.28
C PHE A 191 -1.03 -14.94 -2.99
N ILE A 192 -0.98 -14.96 -4.32
CA ILE A 192 -1.52 -13.91 -5.17
C ILE A 192 -2.96 -14.30 -5.51
N VAL A 193 -3.91 -13.44 -5.16
CA VAL A 193 -5.35 -13.65 -5.46
C VAL A 193 -5.83 -12.52 -6.36
N GLU A 194 -6.55 -12.87 -7.42
CA GLU A 194 -7.16 -11.91 -8.34
C GLU A 194 -8.60 -11.61 -7.94
N ARG A 195 -9.04 -10.37 -8.19
CA ARG A 195 -10.36 -9.87 -7.73
C ARG A 195 -11.56 -10.68 -8.20
N ASP A 196 -11.43 -11.36 -9.34
CA ASP A 196 -12.54 -12.02 -10.02
C ASP A 196 -12.56 -13.54 -9.79
N TYR A 197 -11.74 -14.04 -8.84
CA TYR A 197 -11.76 -15.48 -8.53
C TYR A 197 -13.10 -15.90 -7.93
N PRO A 198 -13.71 -17.00 -8.42
CA PRO A 198 -14.96 -17.53 -7.88
C PRO A 198 -14.85 -17.79 -6.37
N GLY A 199 -15.84 -17.37 -5.61
CA GLY A 199 -15.86 -17.52 -4.14
C GLY A 199 -15.07 -16.44 -3.39
N PHE A 200 -14.47 -15.47 -4.07
CA PHE A 200 -13.87 -14.29 -3.47
C PHE A 200 -14.81 -13.09 -3.56
N SER A 201 -15.02 -12.40 -2.44
CA SER A 201 -15.85 -11.20 -2.40
C SER A 201 -15.23 -10.12 -1.50
N ARG A 202 -15.49 -8.87 -1.86
CA ARG A 202 -15.12 -7.67 -1.14
C ARG A 202 -16.38 -7.07 -0.54
N HIS A 203 -16.46 -7.08 0.77
CA HIS A 203 -17.64 -6.61 1.48
C HIS A 203 -17.60 -5.10 1.71
N GLN A 204 -18.61 -4.62 2.41
CA GLN A 204 -18.85 -3.20 2.65
C GLN A 204 -17.59 -2.42 2.98
N LYS A 205 -17.38 -1.32 2.25
CA LYS A 205 -16.37 -0.32 2.59
C LYS A 205 -16.65 0.25 3.98
N LEU A 206 -15.60 0.34 4.79
CA LEU A 206 -15.70 0.82 6.17
C LEU A 206 -15.78 2.35 6.22
N ASP A 207 -16.70 2.86 7.02
CA ASP A 207 -16.73 4.26 7.40
C ASP A 207 -15.82 4.49 8.62
N LYS A 208 -14.70 5.19 8.40
CA LYS A 208 -13.65 5.38 9.41
C LYS A 208 -13.70 6.79 9.99
N LEU A 209 -13.16 6.95 11.21
CA LEU A 209 -13.03 8.26 11.88
C LEU A 209 -12.04 9.17 11.15
N GLY A 210 -10.95 8.62 10.62
CA GLY A 210 -9.93 9.32 9.85
C GLY A 210 -9.40 8.46 8.71
N MET A 211 -8.48 9.00 7.89
CA MET A 211 -7.98 8.36 6.67
C MET A 211 -9.15 7.94 5.75
N ARG A 212 -10.19 8.76 5.68
CA ARG A 212 -11.48 8.40 5.08
C ARG A 212 -11.38 8.08 3.60
N GLY A 213 -10.63 8.87 2.84
CA GLY A 213 -10.36 8.63 1.42
C GLY A 213 -9.45 7.43 1.12
N SER A 214 -8.95 6.71 2.13
CA SER A 214 -8.25 5.44 1.94
C SER A 214 -9.24 4.28 2.05
N ASN A 215 -9.75 3.81 0.92
CA ASN A 215 -10.78 2.78 0.85
C ASN A 215 -10.34 1.50 1.56
N THR A 216 -11.15 1.02 2.50
CA THR A 216 -10.82 -0.11 3.38
C THR A 216 -12.03 -1.01 3.51
N CYS A 217 -11.89 -2.33 3.43
CA CYS A 217 -13.00 -3.26 3.56
C CYS A 217 -12.62 -4.58 4.24
N GLU A 218 -13.64 -5.43 4.40
CA GLU A 218 -13.51 -6.85 4.67
C GLU A 218 -13.41 -7.62 3.35
N LEU A 219 -12.58 -8.67 3.34
CA LEU A 219 -12.51 -9.66 2.27
C LEU A 219 -13.07 -11.00 2.77
N VAL A 220 -13.93 -11.63 1.99
CA VAL A 220 -14.56 -12.90 2.35
C VAL A 220 -14.28 -13.97 1.28
N PHE A 221 -13.93 -15.15 1.74
CA PHE A 221 -13.62 -16.32 0.94
C PHE A 221 -14.57 -17.46 1.29
N GLN A 222 -15.34 -17.91 0.30
CA GLN A 222 -16.30 -19.01 0.42
C GLN A 222 -16.04 -20.01 -0.71
N ASP A 223 -15.35 -21.10 -0.38
CA ASP A 223 -14.86 -22.08 -1.35
C ASP A 223 -14.12 -21.44 -2.53
N CYS A 224 -13.36 -20.37 -2.23
CA CYS A 224 -12.61 -19.63 -3.25
C CYS A 224 -11.47 -20.48 -3.80
N VAL A 225 -11.45 -20.67 -5.12
CA VAL A 225 -10.47 -21.51 -5.81
C VAL A 225 -9.29 -20.65 -6.23
N VAL A 226 -8.10 -20.92 -5.67
CA VAL A 226 -6.84 -20.25 -5.98
C VAL A 226 -5.85 -21.26 -6.57
N PRO A 227 -5.30 -21.04 -7.76
CA PRO A 227 -4.30 -21.95 -8.38
C PRO A 227 -3.04 -22.07 -7.51
N ALA A 228 -2.44 -23.25 -7.45
CA ALA A 228 -1.20 -23.49 -6.71
C ALA A 228 -0.01 -22.69 -7.28
N GLU A 229 -0.02 -22.38 -8.56
CA GLU A 229 0.98 -21.50 -9.21
C GLU A 229 0.99 -20.06 -8.65
N ASN A 230 -0.08 -19.67 -7.94
CA ASN A 230 -0.20 -18.37 -7.28
C ASN A 230 0.40 -18.32 -5.86
N ILE A 231 1.05 -19.41 -5.40
CA ILE A 231 1.85 -19.35 -4.17
C ILE A 231 2.99 -18.34 -4.35
N LEU A 232 3.10 -17.41 -3.41
CA LEU A 232 4.15 -16.40 -3.38
C LEU A 232 5.28 -16.82 -2.42
N GLY A 233 6.47 -16.97 -2.92
CA GLY A 233 7.67 -17.27 -2.11
C GLY A 233 7.79 -18.67 -1.53
N GLY A 234 6.86 -19.58 -1.88
CA GLY A 234 6.85 -21.00 -1.49
C GLY A 234 5.86 -21.37 -0.38
N GLU A 235 5.38 -22.62 -0.41
CA GLU A 235 4.44 -23.16 0.59
C GLU A 235 5.09 -23.20 1.98
N GLY A 236 4.33 -22.81 3.02
CA GLY A 236 4.80 -22.75 4.40
C GLY A 236 5.77 -21.61 4.71
N ARG A 237 6.07 -20.75 3.75
CA ARG A 237 7.01 -19.62 3.89
C ARG A 237 6.32 -18.26 4.05
N GLY A 238 5.00 -18.24 4.25
CA GLY A 238 4.23 -16.99 4.30
C GLY A 238 4.73 -16.01 5.36
N VAL A 239 5.14 -16.45 6.54
CA VAL A 239 5.71 -15.56 7.57
C VAL A 239 7.04 -14.96 7.12
N ALA A 240 7.90 -15.73 6.45
CA ALA A 240 9.16 -15.20 5.92
C ALA A 240 8.91 -14.16 4.81
N VAL A 241 7.94 -14.41 3.92
CA VAL A 241 7.49 -13.46 2.91
C VAL A 241 6.97 -12.18 3.57
N LEU A 242 6.09 -12.31 4.57
CA LEU A 242 5.53 -11.17 5.31
C LEU A 242 6.61 -10.32 5.96
N MET A 243 7.51 -10.94 6.73
CA MET A 243 8.57 -10.23 7.45
C MET A 243 9.56 -9.56 6.52
N SER A 244 9.89 -10.17 5.38
CA SER A 244 10.78 -9.56 4.37
C SER A 244 10.25 -8.24 3.82
N GLY A 245 8.94 -8.01 3.88
CA GLY A 245 8.30 -6.76 3.47
C GLY A 245 8.12 -5.78 4.62
N LEU A 246 7.73 -6.26 5.80
CA LEU A 246 7.40 -5.39 6.94
C LEU A 246 8.58 -4.54 7.43
N ASP A 247 9.81 -5.00 7.30
CA ASP A 247 10.99 -4.22 7.70
C ASP A 247 11.12 -2.96 6.83
N TYR A 248 10.91 -3.09 5.52
CA TYR A 248 10.91 -1.96 4.59
C TYR A 248 9.64 -1.13 4.71
N GLU A 249 8.50 -1.77 4.91
CA GLU A 249 7.21 -1.09 5.07
C GLU A 249 7.22 -0.13 6.25
N ARG A 250 7.70 -0.55 7.41
CA ARG A 250 7.79 0.31 8.59
C ARG A 250 8.65 1.53 8.33
N THR A 251 9.74 1.39 7.57
CA THR A 251 10.61 2.49 7.19
C THR A 251 9.94 3.42 6.18
N VAL A 252 9.41 2.89 5.09
CA VAL A 252 8.76 3.70 4.04
C VAL A 252 7.51 4.40 4.59
N LEU A 253 6.67 3.67 5.31
CA LEU A 253 5.43 4.21 5.87
C LEU A 253 5.69 5.31 6.90
N SER A 254 6.84 5.31 7.59
CA SER A 254 7.20 6.38 8.54
C SER A 254 7.36 7.75 7.86
N GLY A 255 7.62 7.80 6.55
CA GLY A 255 7.57 9.03 5.76
C GLY A 255 6.20 9.71 5.77
N GLY A 256 5.11 8.93 5.90
CA GLY A 256 3.76 9.46 5.97
C GLY A 256 3.54 10.42 7.16
N PRO A 257 3.74 9.99 8.41
CA PRO A 257 3.68 10.88 9.57
C PRO A 257 4.62 12.09 9.48
N VAL A 258 5.82 11.94 8.89
CA VAL A 258 6.73 13.07 8.67
C VAL A 258 6.10 14.11 7.74
N GLY A 259 5.49 13.66 6.63
CA GLY A 259 4.75 14.53 5.72
C GLY A 259 3.58 15.25 6.39
N ILE A 260 2.81 14.53 7.21
CA ILE A 260 1.68 15.11 7.98
C ILE A 260 2.18 16.15 8.99
N MET A 261 3.27 15.88 9.70
CA MET A 261 3.88 16.85 10.62
C MET A 261 4.37 18.09 9.87
N GLN A 262 4.97 17.93 8.70
CA GLN A 262 5.37 19.06 7.84
C GLN A 262 4.14 19.88 7.41
N ALA A 263 3.05 19.24 6.99
CA ALA A 263 1.80 19.92 6.65
C ALA A 263 1.25 20.75 7.83
N CYS A 264 1.33 20.23 9.05
CA CYS A 264 0.95 20.99 10.24
C CYS A 264 1.81 22.25 10.41
N LEU A 265 3.12 22.16 10.21
CA LEU A 265 4.02 23.31 10.26
C LEU A 265 3.72 24.32 9.15
N ASP A 266 3.42 23.87 7.93
CA ASP A 266 3.06 24.74 6.80
C ASP A 266 1.83 25.60 7.09
N VAL A 267 0.89 25.09 7.89
CA VAL A 267 -0.32 25.81 8.30
C VAL A 267 -0.08 26.69 9.52
N VAL A 268 0.61 26.18 10.53
CA VAL A 268 0.74 26.85 11.84
C VAL A 268 1.71 28.01 11.79
N LEU A 269 2.85 27.88 11.07
CA LEU A 269 3.86 28.93 11.03
C LEU A 269 3.33 30.25 10.44
N PRO A 270 2.66 30.30 9.28
CA PRO A 270 2.02 31.52 8.79
C PRO A 270 1.00 32.08 9.79
N TYR A 271 0.14 31.20 10.35
CA TYR A 271 -0.89 31.61 11.30
C TYR A 271 -0.33 32.34 12.53
N ILE A 272 0.74 31.83 13.16
CA ILE A 272 1.32 32.49 14.36
C ILE A 272 2.01 33.81 14.03
N HIS A 273 2.43 34.04 12.78
CA HIS A 273 2.97 35.32 12.34
C HIS A 273 1.89 36.38 12.06
N GLU A 274 0.70 35.95 11.68
CA GLU A 274 -0.44 36.83 11.39
C GLU A 274 -1.28 37.11 12.63
N ARG A 275 -1.44 36.13 13.52
CA ARG A 275 -2.29 36.19 14.70
C ARG A 275 -1.74 37.18 15.73
N LYS A 276 -2.56 38.17 16.13
CA LYS A 276 -2.22 39.17 17.16
C LYS A 276 -3.15 39.02 18.34
N GLN A 277 -2.59 39.11 19.55
CA GLN A 277 -3.30 39.14 20.81
C GLN A 277 -2.58 40.11 21.76
N PHE A 278 -3.34 40.65 22.74
CA PHE A 278 -2.84 41.57 23.80
C PHE A 278 -2.16 42.83 23.25
N GLY A 279 -2.55 43.35 22.11
CA GLY A 279 -2.00 44.53 21.45
C GLY A 279 -0.84 44.17 20.58
#